data_888b33989774580d65ff440bb609bda0
#
_entry.id   888b33989774580d65ff440bb609bda0
#
_cell.length_a   1.000
_cell.length_b   1.000
_cell.length_c   1.000
_cell.angle_alpha   90.00
_cell.angle_beta   90.00
_cell.angle_gamma   90.00
#
_symmetry.space_group_name_H-M   'P 1'
#
loop_
_entity.id
_entity.type
_entity.pdbx_description
1 polymer ?
#
loop_
_entity_poly.entity_id
_entity_poly.type
_entity_poly.pdbx_seq_one_letter_code
_entity_poly.pdbx_strand_id
1 'polypeptide(L)'
;VAAPELAYLQAQYEGAGPDGLLNPGEEAEVSVRLRNDGGVAAGTPQATLFSLGEYVTVTDAAGSYPSIPPGADGENAADRFRVVARADCPSGYAVPMLMMLASADGAVDTVRFALTVGETNSFDPLGPDRYGYWIFDDTDTGYAEAPVFQWREIAPPAGGAGVEVPLGDY
;
A
#
# COMPACT_ATOMS: atom_id res chain seq x y z
N VAL A 1 -11.69 -15.13 28.95
CA VAL A 1 -10.85 -14.12 29.61
C VAL A 1 -10.97 -12.86 28.75
N ALA A 2 -11.33 -11.73 29.36
CA ALA A 2 -11.36 -10.46 28.65
C ALA A 2 -9.91 -10.08 28.29
N ALA A 3 -9.69 -9.69 27.04
CA ALA A 3 -8.40 -9.28 26.52
C ALA A 3 -8.55 -7.95 25.74
N PRO A 4 -7.49 -7.18 25.53
CA PRO A 4 -7.52 -6.12 24.53
C PRO A 4 -7.70 -6.74 23.13
N GLU A 5 -8.35 -6.03 22.23
CA GLU A 5 -8.53 -6.37 20.82
C GLU A 5 -8.26 -5.11 20.00
N LEU A 6 -7.12 -5.10 19.31
CA LEU A 6 -6.65 -3.91 18.62
C LEU A 6 -6.98 -3.98 17.12
N ALA A 7 -7.76 -3.02 16.65
CA ALA A 7 -8.16 -2.88 15.27
C ALA A 7 -7.46 -1.69 14.60
N TYR A 8 -7.05 -1.83 13.34
CA TYR A 8 -6.51 -0.76 12.52
C TYR A 8 -7.60 0.26 12.17
N LEU A 9 -7.27 1.54 12.27
CA LEU A 9 -8.12 2.63 11.83
C LEU A 9 -7.53 3.35 10.61
N GLN A 10 -6.29 3.83 10.72
CA GLN A 10 -5.61 4.58 9.65
C GLN A 10 -4.10 4.60 9.85
N ALA A 11 -3.37 4.88 8.78
CA ALA A 11 -1.97 5.27 8.79
C ALA A 11 -1.82 6.71 8.29
N GLN A 12 -0.83 7.42 8.81
CA GLN A 12 -0.45 8.77 8.36
C GLN A 12 1.04 8.78 8.07
N TYR A 13 1.43 9.53 7.03
CA TYR A 13 2.81 9.68 6.60
C TYR A 13 3.32 11.07 6.99
N GLU A 14 4.53 11.11 7.56
CA GLU A 14 5.27 12.34 7.81
C GLU A 14 6.65 12.27 7.17
N GLY A 15 7.13 13.39 6.64
CA GLY A 15 8.39 13.45 5.91
C GLY A 15 8.32 12.88 4.48
N ALA A 16 7.23 12.25 4.10
CA ALA A 16 6.88 12.03 2.71
C ALA A 16 6.64 13.37 2.04
N GLY A 17 6.95 13.54 0.78
CA GLY A 17 6.85 14.78 0.02
C GLY A 17 5.87 15.87 0.47
N PRO A 18 5.67 16.93 -0.30
CA PRO A 18 4.82 18.07 0.11
C PRO A 18 3.31 17.74 0.10
N ASP A 19 2.92 16.64 -0.53
CA ASP A 19 1.54 16.14 -0.65
C ASP A 19 1.09 15.27 0.53
N GLY A 20 2.02 14.84 1.39
CA GLY A 20 1.74 13.97 2.54
C GLY A 20 1.45 12.52 2.17
N LEU A 21 1.80 12.11 0.95
CA LEU A 21 1.67 10.74 0.45
C LEU A 21 3.04 10.05 0.44
N LEU A 22 3.06 8.75 0.62
CA LEU A 22 4.25 7.94 0.37
C LEU A 22 4.30 7.59 -1.13
N ASN A 23 5.01 8.39 -1.93
CA ASN A 23 5.14 8.15 -3.36
C ASN A 23 6.23 7.11 -3.69
N PRO A 24 6.22 6.52 -4.92
CA PRO A 24 7.29 5.64 -5.36
C PRO A 24 8.67 6.31 -5.22
N GLY A 25 9.61 5.62 -4.57
CA GLY A 25 10.96 6.10 -4.31
C GLY A 25 11.13 6.98 -3.07
N GLU A 26 10.08 7.28 -2.34
CA GLU A 26 10.14 8.10 -1.13
C GLU A 26 10.34 7.28 0.15
N GLU A 27 10.87 7.96 1.17
CA GLU A 27 10.91 7.52 2.56
C GLU A 27 9.91 8.34 3.38
N ALA A 28 9.23 7.70 4.32
CA ALA A 28 8.33 8.36 5.25
C ALA A 28 8.41 7.76 6.65
N GLU A 29 8.13 8.59 7.66
CA GLU A 29 7.72 8.13 8.97
C GLU A 29 6.23 7.80 8.95
N VAL A 30 5.86 6.69 9.58
CA VAL A 30 4.48 6.19 9.59
C VAL A 30 3.97 6.13 11.01
N SER A 31 2.93 6.88 11.31
CA SER A 31 2.12 6.65 12.49
C SER A 31 0.90 5.82 12.13
N VAL A 32 0.54 4.89 13.02
CA VAL A 32 -0.63 4.02 12.84
C VAL A 32 -1.58 4.22 14.01
N ARG A 33 -2.83 4.56 13.72
CA ARG A 33 -3.88 4.68 14.71
C ARG A 33 -4.62 3.36 14.84
N LEU A 34 -4.74 2.89 16.09
CA LEU A 34 -5.46 1.70 16.47
C LEU A 34 -6.63 2.07 17.37
N ARG A 35 -7.66 1.22 17.36
CA ARG A 35 -8.77 1.24 18.31
C ARG A 35 -8.75 -0.03 19.14
N ASN A 36 -9.02 0.09 20.43
CA ASN A 36 -9.21 -1.07 21.29
C ASN A 36 -10.70 -1.42 21.38
N ASP A 37 -11.14 -2.41 20.63
CA ASP A 37 -12.51 -2.93 20.63
C ASP A 37 -12.72 -4.01 21.73
N GLY A 38 -11.64 -4.37 22.45
CA GLY A 38 -11.68 -5.31 23.56
C GLY A 38 -12.24 -4.72 24.85
N GLY A 39 -12.46 -5.59 25.84
CA GLY A 39 -13.02 -5.21 27.14
C GLY A 39 -11.99 -4.82 28.21
N VAL A 40 -10.68 -4.86 27.90
CA VAL A 40 -9.57 -4.56 28.81
C VAL A 40 -8.61 -3.59 28.12
N ALA A 41 -7.97 -2.71 28.90
CA ALA A 41 -6.98 -1.78 28.35
C ALA A 41 -5.76 -2.53 27.80
N ALA A 42 -5.27 -2.11 26.64
CA ALA A 42 -3.95 -2.50 26.16
C ALA A 42 -2.89 -1.63 26.85
N GLY A 43 -2.07 -2.25 27.70
CA GLY A 43 -1.08 -1.56 28.52
C GLY A 43 0.18 -1.23 27.72
N THR A 44 0.34 0.02 27.27
CA THR A 44 1.54 0.53 26.55
C THR A 44 2.10 -0.46 25.51
N PRO A 45 1.32 -0.79 24.47
CA PRO A 45 1.74 -1.79 23.49
C PRO A 45 3.05 -1.40 22.79
N GLN A 46 3.97 -2.37 22.70
CA GLN A 46 5.16 -2.28 21.84
C GLN A 46 4.84 -2.98 20.53
N ALA A 47 5.10 -2.31 19.43
CA ALA A 47 4.79 -2.82 18.10
C ALA A 47 6.03 -3.12 17.29
N THR A 48 5.92 -4.15 16.44
CA THR A 48 6.91 -4.43 15.38
C THR A 48 6.18 -4.52 14.06
N LEU A 49 6.58 -3.70 13.09
CA LEU A 49 5.99 -3.62 11.77
C LEU A 49 6.76 -4.47 10.75
N PHE A 50 6.05 -5.21 9.92
CA PHE A 50 6.59 -6.02 8.82
C PHE A 50 5.87 -5.67 7.52
N SER A 51 6.63 -5.52 6.43
CA SER A 51 6.09 -5.54 5.08
C SER A 51 5.88 -6.99 4.64
N LEU A 52 4.71 -7.29 4.07
CA LEU A 52 4.42 -8.57 3.43
C LEU A 52 4.49 -8.47 1.90
N GLY A 53 4.72 -7.28 1.34
CA GLY A 53 4.88 -7.02 -0.08
C GLY A 53 6.31 -6.56 -0.41
N GLU A 54 6.69 -6.65 -1.67
CA GLU A 54 8.05 -6.32 -2.13
C GLU A 54 8.31 -4.83 -2.34
N TYR A 55 7.25 -4.01 -2.47
CA TYR A 55 7.37 -2.59 -2.84
C TYR A 55 7.63 -1.64 -1.68
N VAL A 56 7.51 -2.09 -0.43
CA VAL A 56 7.84 -1.29 0.75
C VAL A 56 8.83 -2.04 1.63
N THR A 57 9.91 -1.36 1.99
CA THR A 57 10.89 -1.84 2.97
C THR A 57 10.68 -1.09 4.28
N VAL A 58 10.56 -1.81 5.40
CA VAL A 58 10.53 -1.22 6.75
C VAL A 58 11.97 -1.03 7.21
N THR A 59 12.40 0.22 7.39
CA THR A 59 13.76 0.58 7.82
C THR A 59 13.85 0.83 9.32
N ASP A 60 12.73 1.24 9.95
CA ASP A 60 12.55 1.21 11.40
C ASP A 60 11.23 0.49 11.72
N ALA A 61 11.37 -0.70 12.28
CA ALA A 61 10.23 -1.58 12.55
C ALA A 61 9.65 -1.41 13.97
N ALA A 62 10.36 -0.70 14.85
CA ALA A 62 9.92 -0.54 16.24
C ALA A 62 8.95 0.64 16.38
N GLY A 63 7.96 0.48 17.23
CA GLY A 63 7.01 1.55 17.56
C GLY A 63 6.36 1.29 18.92
N SER A 64 5.99 2.35 19.61
CA SER A 64 5.36 2.26 20.91
C SER A 64 4.08 3.08 20.99
N TYR A 65 3.11 2.57 21.71
CA TYR A 65 1.80 3.19 21.92
C TYR A 65 1.61 3.60 23.38
N PRO A 66 0.83 4.67 23.63
CA PRO A 66 0.30 4.91 24.97
C PRO A 66 -0.65 3.77 25.36
N SER A 67 -1.01 3.67 26.63
CA SER A 67 -2.09 2.75 27.04
C SER A 67 -3.38 3.11 26.30
N ILE A 68 -4.05 2.09 25.74
CA ILE A 68 -5.28 2.25 24.96
C ILE A 68 -6.44 1.62 25.76
N PRO A 69 -7.28 2.43 26.44
CA PRO A 69 -8.45 1.94 27.16
C PRO A 69 -9.48 1.28 26.24
N PRO A 70 -10.39 0.44 26.78
CA PRO A 70 -11.51 -0.09 26.02
C PRO A 70 -12.33 1.00 25.31
N GLY A 71 -12.59 0.81 24.02
CA GLY A 71 -13.32 1.74 23.17
C GLY A 71 -12.57 3.01 22.78
N ALA A 72 -11.32 3.19 23.21
CA ALA A 72 -10.49 4.33 22.88
C ALA A 72 -9.53 4.04 21.71
N ASP A 73 -9.02 5.12 21.10
CA ASP A 73 -7.98 5.08 20.08
C ASP A 73 -6.60 5.37 20.69
N GLY A 74 -5.55 4.84 20.06
CA GLY A 74 -4.16 5.14 20.35
C GLY A 74 -3.32 5.20 19.09
N GLU A 75 -2.26 5.99 19.13
CA GLU A 75 -1.37 6.20 17.98
C GLU A 75 0.08 6.21 18.45
N ASN A 76 0.99 5.65 17.64
CA ASN A 76 2.43 5.64 17.92
C ASN A 76 3.15 6.93 17.48
N ALA A 77 2.50 8.10 17.64
CA ALA A 77 3.00 9.38 17.17
C ALA A 77 4.36 9.82 17.77
N ALA A 78 4.71 9.32 18.96
CA ALA A 78 5.99 9.63 19.62
C ALA A 78 7.13 8.70 19.21
N ASP A 79 6.81 7.54 18.60
CA ASP A 79 7.77 6.50 18.22
C ASP A 79 7.24 5.82 16.94
N ARG A 80 7.46 6.50 15.80
CA ARG A 80 6.93 6.13 14.50
C ARG A 80 7.78 5.06 13.84
N PHE A 81 7.15 4.28 12.99
CA PHE A 81 7.86 3.41 12.06
C PHE A 81 8.50 4.23 10.94
N ARG A 82 9.49 3.66 10.25
CA ARG A 82 10.06 4.27 9.04
C ARG A 82 10.02 3.26 7.90
N VAL A 83 9.56 3.73 6.74
CA VAL A 83 9.41 2.91 5.55
C VAL A 83 9.99 3.61 4.33
N VAL A 84 10.42 2.81 3.35
CA VAL A 84 10.86 3.29 2.03
C VAL A 84 10.06 2.56 0.96
N ALA A 85 9.40 3.31 0.09
CA ALA A 85 8.78 2.77 -1.11
C ALA A 85 9.79 2.61 -2.23
N ARG A 86 9.74 1.49 -2.96
CA ARG A 86 10.55 1.28 -4.15
C ARG A 86 10.14 2.26 -5.25
N ALA A 87 11.13 2.74 -6.04
CA ALA A 87 10.89 3.68 -7.13
C ALA A 87 10.08 3.09 -8.30
N ASP A 88 10.06 1.76 -8.43
CA ASP A 88 9.29 1.01 -9.42
C ASP A 88 7.95 0.50 -8.89
N CYS A 89 7.53 0.93 -7.68
CA CYS A 89 6.22 0.62 -7.16
C CYS A 89 5.14 1.31 -8.02
N PRO A 90 4.16 0.58 -8.51
CA PRO A 90 3.03 1.21 -9.19
C PRO A 90 2.27 2.15 -8.26
N SER A 91 1.89 3.34 -8.77
CA SER A 91 1.10 4.31 -8.01
C SER A 91 -0.26 3.73 -7.61
N GLY A 92 -0.70 4.00 -6.39
CA GLY A 92 -1.94 3.46 -5.82
C GLY A 92 -1.84 2.02 -5.33
N TYR A 93 -0.67 1.38 -5.41
CA TYR A 93 -0.50 0.01 -4.96
C TYR A 93 -0.64 -0.10 -3.43
N ALA A 94 -1.53 -0.99 -2.98
CA ALA A 94 -1.78 -1.26 -1.57
C ALA A 94 -0.86 -2.39 -1.08
N VAL A 95 0.26 -2.01 -0.44
CA VAL A 95 1.24 -2.97 0.11
C VAL A 95 0.72 -3.58 1.40
N PRO A 96 0.56 -4.91 1.48
CA PRO A 96 0.09 -5.56 2.70
C PRO A 96 1.14 -5.50 3.81
N MET A 97 0.69 -5.12 5.00
CA MET A 97 1.50 -4.98 6.21
C MET A 97 0.99 -5.87 7.33
N LEU A 98 1.92 -6.28 8.19
CA LEU A 98 1.65 -7.01 9.42
C LEU A 98 2.28 -6.24 10.58
N MET A 99 1.51 -5.98 11.62
CA MET A 99 2.01 -5.41 12.85
C MET A 99 1.75 -6.37 14.01
N MET A 100 2.81 -6.74 14.72
CA MET A 100 2.72 -7.51 15.94
C MET A 100 2.79 -6.57 17.14
N LEU A 101 1.91 -6.73 18.10
CA LEU A 101 1.83 -5.91 19.30
C LEU A 101 2.00 -6.78 20.54
N ALA A 102 2.79 -6.30 21.48
CA ALA A 102 2.94 -6.93 22.80
C ALA A 102 2.71 -5.89 23.89
N SER A 103 1.71 -6.10 24.71
CA SER A 103 1.39 -5.23 25.86
C SER A 103 2.21 -5.60 27.08
N ALA A 104 2.42 -4.65 27.99
CA ALA A 104 3.19 -4.85 29.21
C ALA A 104 2.63 -5.93 30.16
N ASP A 105 1.36 -6.25 30.05
CA ASP A 105 0.66 -7.32 30.76
C ASP A 105 0.84 -8.70 30.12
N GLY A 106 1.60 -8.78 29.01
CA GLY A 106 1.88 -10.02 28.28
C GLY A 106 0.83 -10.38 27.22
N ALA A 107 -0.19 -9.54 27.00
CA ALA A 107 -1.11 -9.72 25.90
C ALA A 107 -0.38 -9.47 24.56
N VAL A 108 -0.61 -10.36 23.58
CA VAL A 108 -0.06 -10.26 22.21
C VAL A 108 -1.22 -10.16 21.24
N ASP A 109 -1.14 -9.24 20.29
CA ASP A 109 -2.12 -9.06 19.23
C ASP A 109 -1.41 -8.91 17.87
N THR A 110 -2.14 -9.10 16.78
CA THR A 110 -1.63 -9.03 15.42
C THR A 110 -2.62 -8.30 14.54
N VAL A 111 -2.19 -7.17 13.98
CA VAL A 111 -3.01 -6.32 13.12
C VAL A 111 -2.49 -6.38 11.68
N ARG A 112 -3.40 -6.59 10.73
CA ARG A 112 -3.12 -6.57 9.29
C ARG A 112 -3.78 -5.36 8.66
N PHE A 113 -3.07 -4.66 7.80
CA PHE A 113 -3.55 -3.50 7.06
C PHE A 113 -2.76 -3.34 5.77
N ALA A 114 -3.02 -2.29 5.00
CA ALA A 114 -2.22 -1.96 3.83
C ALA A 114 -1.74 -0.51 3.92
N LEU A 115 -0.53 -0.26 3.40
CA LEU A 115 -0.02 1.07 3.10
C LEU A 115 -0.17 1.30 1.60
N THR A 116 -0.84 2.39 1.22
CA THR A 116 -0.97 2.78 -0.19
C THR A 116 0.23 3.62 -0.59
N VAL A 117 0.87 3.27 -1.70
CA VAL A 117 2.00 4.01 -2.28
C VAL A 117 1.50 4.87 -3.43
N GLY A 118 1.60 6.20 -3.28
CA GLY A 118 1.12 7.15 -4.27
C GLY A 118 -0.39 7.17 -4.49
N GLU A 119 -0.82 8.00 -5.42
CA GLU A 119 -2.19 8.02 -5.94
C GLU A 119 -2.18 7.67 -7.42
N THR A 120 -3.17 6.90 -7.86
CA THR A 120 -3.34 6.59 -9.29
C THR A 120 -3.85 7.80 -10.06
N ASN A 121 -3.35 7.95 -11.27
CA ASN A 121 -3.84 8.92 -12.25
C ASN A 121 -4.09 8.23 -13.60
N SER A 122 -4.49 8.97 -14.62
CA SER A 122 -4.83 8.41 -15.93
C SER A 122 -3.63 7.88 -16.74
N PHE A 123 -2.40 8.07 -16.26
CA PHE A 123 -1.16 7.57 -16.87
C PHE A 123 -0.56 6.39 -16.12
N ASP A 124 -1.27 5.86 -15.14
CA ASP A 124 -0.84 4.70 -14.35
C ASP A 124 -1.60 3.45 -14.78
N PRO A 125 -0.94 2.28 -14.83
CA PRO A 125 -1.59 1.04 -15.22
C PRO A 125 -2.70 0.65 -14.25
N LEU A 126 -3.73 -0.01 -14.76
CA LEU A 126 -4.83 -0.51 -13.94
C LEU A 126 -4.48 -1.88 -13.35
N GLY A 127 -4.53 -2.01 -12.04
CA GLY A 127 -4.26 -3.28 -11.36
C GLY A 127 -3.59 -3.09 -9.99
N PRO A 128 -3.07 -4.19 -9.39
CA PRO A 128 -3.37 -5.55 -9.82
C PRO A 128 -4.82 -5.92 -9.46
N ASP A 129 -5.43 -6.79 -10.26
CA ASP A 129 -6.68 -7.42 -9.88
C ASP A 129 -6.42 -8.50 -8.79
N ARG A 130 -7.48 -9.19 -8.33
CA ARG A 130 -7.35 -10.24 -7.30
C ARG A 130 -6.49 -11.45 -7.72
N TYR A 131 -6.12 -11.55 -8.99
CA TYR A 131 -5.27 -12.60 -9.54
C TYR A 131 -3.86 -12.12 -9.86
N GLY A 132 -3.56 -10.82 -9.64
CA GLY A 132 -2.27 -10.21 -9.92
C GLY A 132 -2.09 -9.69 -11.35
N TYR A 133 -3.17 -9.56 -12.13
CA TYR A 133 -3.10 -9.03 -13.49
C TYR A 133 -3.11 -7.51 -13.52
N TRP A 134 -2.31 -6.96 -14.44
CA TRP A 134 -2.21 -5.55 -14.75
C TRP A 134 -2.64 -5.28 -16.18
N ILE A 135 -3.24 -4.10 -16.42
CA ILE A 135 -3.57 -3.60 -17.76
C ILE A 135 -2.72 -2.36 -17.99
N PHE A 136 -1.92 -2.40 -19.04
CA PHE A 136 -1.08 -1.28 -19.49
C PHE A 136 -1.63 -0.72 -20.78
N ASP A 137 -1.51 0.61 -20.97
CA ASP A 137 -1.73 1.26 -22.24
C ASP A 137 -0.44 1.94 -22.74
N ASP A 138 -0.51 2.69 -23.85
CA ASP A 138 0.67 3.31 -24.47
C ASP A 138 1.18 4.56 -23.73
N THR A 139 0.47 5.01 -22.69
CA THR A 139 0.90 6.10 -21.81
C THR A 139 1.67 5.62 -20.59
N ASP A 140 1.59 4.34 -20.24
CA ASP A 140 2.22 3.70 -19.06
C ASP A 140 3.72 3.44 -19.22
N THR A 141 4.46 4.38 -19.79
CA THR A 141 5.86 4.16 -20.19
C THR A 141 6.88 4.22 -19.04
N GLY A 142 6.47 4.64 -17.87
CA GLY A 142 7.32 4.82 -16.68
C GLY A 142 7.56 3.56 -15.85
N TYR A 143 6.92 2.44 -16.17
CA TYR A 143 6.95 1.20 -15.38
C TYR A 143 7.87 0.15 -16.01
N ALA A 144 8.57 -0.63 -15.16
CA ALA A 144 9.54 -1.63 -15.62
C ALA A 144 8.91 -2.76 -16.45
N GLU A 145 7.68 -3.13 -16.12
CA GLU A 145 6.91 -4.16 -16.84
C GLU A 145 6.07 -3.60 -17.99
N ALA A 146 6.12 -2.28 -18.24
CA ALA A 146 5.34 -1.68 -19.32
C ALA A 146 5.71 -2.29 -20.68
N PRO A 147 4.74 -2.75 -21.47
CA PRO A 147 5.01 -3.30 -22.79
C PRO A 147 5.47 -2.20 -23.75
N VAL A 148 6.37 -2.56 -24.65
CA VAL A 148 6.80 -1.67 -25.73
C VAL A 148 5.82 -1.81 -26.89
N PHE A 149 4.96 -0.80 -27.07
CA PHE A 149 4.00 -0.77 -28.17
C PHE A 149 4.69 -0.31 -29.46
N GLN A 150 4.60 -1.11 -30.52
CA GLN A 150 5.08 -0.78 -31.86
C GLN A 150 3.88 -0.43 -32.74
N TRP A 151 3.41 0.80 -32.65
CA TRP A 151 2.33 1.28 -33.49
C TRP A 151 2.79 1.47 -34.93
N ARG A 152 2.00 0.97 -35.89
CA ARG A 152 2.16 1.28 -37.31
C ARG A 152 1.01 2.16 -37.75
N GLU A 153 1.30 3.41 -38.04
CA GLU A 153 0.34 4.25 -38.72
C GLU A 153 0.25 3.84 -40.20
N ILE A 154 -0.98 3.65 -40.67
CA ILE A 154 -1.29 3.48 -42.08
C ILE A 154 -1.93 4.77 -42.55
N ALA A 155 -1.16 5.66 -43.15
CA ALA A 155 -1.65 6.93 -43.64
C ALA A 155 -2.63 6.73 -44.82
N PRO A 156 -3.88 7.24 -44.76
CA PRO A 156 -4.78 7.30 -45.91
C PRO A 156 -4.17 8.25 -47.00
N PRO A 157 -4.22 7.97 -48.28
CA PRO A 157 -4.85 6.83 -48.95
C PRO A 157 -3.92 5.62 -49.17
N ALA A 158 -2.71 5.65 -48.64
CA ALA A 158 -1.74 4.58 -48.77
C ALA A 158 -1.96 3.42 -47.77
N GLY A 159 -3.14 3.37 -47.15
CA GLY A 159 -3.51 2.26 -46.27
C GLY A 159 -3.23 0.94 -46.96
N GLY A 160 -2.44 0.10 -46.29
CA GLY A 160 -2.00 -1.17 -46.86
C GLY A 160 -3.17 -2.00 -47.37
N ALA A 161 -2.90 -2.84 -48.36
CA ALA A 161 -3.87 -3.81 -48.83
C ALA A 161 -4.20 -4.78 -47.69
N GLY A 162 -5.17 -4.42 -46.88
CA GLY A 162 -5.74 -5.33 -45.89
C GLY A 162 -6.37 -6.52 -46.60
N VAL A 163 -6.26 -7.69 -46.02
CA VAL A 163 -7.07 -8.84 -46.43
C VAL A 163 -8.42 -8.70 -45.73
N GLU A 164 -9.49 -8.60 -46.51
CA GLU A 164 -10.83 -8.64 -45.99
C GLU A 164 -11.07 -10.02 -45.33
N VAL A 165 -11.25 -10.06 -44.04
CA VAL A 165 -11.62 -11.29 -43.31
C VAL A 165 -13.15 -11.25 -43.19
N PRO A 166 -13.90 -12.08 -43.95
CA PRO A 166 -15.34 -12.14 -43.77
C PRO A 166 -15.64 -12.62 -42.35
N LEU A 167 -16.35 -11.81 -41.59
CA LEU A 167 -16.95 -12.23 -40.32
C LEU A 167 -17.98 -13.31 -40.66
N GLY A 168 -17.65 -14.57 -40.38
CA GLY A 168 -18.61 -15.65 -40.48
C GLY A 168 -19.75 -15.39 -39.49
N ASP A 169 -20.99 -15.61 -39.92
CA ASP A 169 -22.15 -15.63 -39.04
C ASP A 169 -21.93 -16.78 -38.02
N TYR A 170 -21.81 -16.40 -36.73
CA TYR A 170 -21.76 -17.33 -35.61
C TYR A 170 -23.14 -17.46 -34.98
#